data_6ae977d7388397c38b7245aaf7ef1061
#
_entry.id   6ae977d7388397c38b7245aaf7ef1061
#
_cell.length_a   1.000
_cell.length_b   1.000
_cell.length_c   1.000
_cell.angle_alpha   90.00
_cell.angle_beta   90.00
_cell.angle_gamma   90.00
#
_symmetry.space_group_name_H-M   'P 1'
#
loop_
_entity.id
_entity.type
_entity.pdbx_description
1 polymer ?
#
loop_
_entity_poly.entity_id
_entity_poly.type
_entity_poly.pdbx_seq_one_letter_code
_entity_poly.pdbx_strand_id
1 'polypeptide(L)'
;MPTDPDSRLRGNDEAILLAEGQKSAVAGYCPNHGKWPENNDKAGVASPSDIKGKYVKSVTVTNGVVTAEMASSNVNKEIKGKKLSLWAKRQAGSVKWFCGQPVKRTAADDANDTVAADTADTAGKIETKHLPSTCRDEPTAK
;
A
#
# COMPACT_ATOMS: atom_id res chain seq x y z
N MET A 1 24.95 -4.95 14.06
CA MET A 1 25.18 -5.08 12.64
C MET A 1 24.94 -3.77 11.92
N PRO A 2 25.93 -3.31 11.19
CA PRO A 2 25.72 -2.08 10.46
C PRO A 2 24.57 -2.23 9.47
N THR A 3 23.76 -1.22 9.37
CA THR A 3 22.66 -1.21 8.44
C THR A 3 23.21 -1.04 7.02
N ASP A 4 23.02 -2.06 6.22
CA ASP A 4 23.35 -2.02 4.82
C ASP A 4 22.44 -0.98 4.14
N PRO A 5 22.96 0.00 3.42
CA PRO A 5 22.12 0.95 2.67
C PRO A 5 21.11 0.24 1.76
N ASP A 6 21.47 -0.92 1.25
CA ASP A 6 20.59 -1.72 0.39
C ASP A 6 19.43 -2.36 1.13
N SER A 7 19.52 -2.50 2.46
CA SER A 7 18.43 -3.11 3.22
C SER A 7 17.15 -2.28 3.20
N ARG A 8 17.25 -0.96 3.07
CA ARG A 8 16.09 -0.08 2.87
C ARG A 8 15.41 -0.38 1.55
N LEU A 9 16.21 -0.46 0.49
CA LEU A 9 15.70 -0.74 -0.85
C LEU A 9 15.06 -2.12 -0.90
N ARG A 10 15.69 -3.11 -0.30
CA ARG A 10 15.14 -4.48 -0.28
C ARG A 10 13.82 -4.54 0.48
N GLY A 11 13.73 -3.86 1.63
CA GLY A 11 12.50 -3.81 2.40
C GLY A 11 11.37 -3.14 1.64
N ASN A 12 11.66 -2.01 1.02
CA ASN A 12 10.69 -1.28 0.20
C ASN A 12 10.28 -2.08 -1.04
N ASP A 13 11.23 -2.70 -1.71
CA ASP A 13 10.95 -3.52 -2.91
C ASP A 13 10.07 -4.71 -2.55
N GLU A 14 10.33 -5.37 -1.45
CA GLU A 14 9.49 -6.48 -0.98
C GLU A 14 8.07 -6.00 -0.65
N ALA A 15 7.95 -4.86 0.04
CA ALA A 15 6.65 -4.29 0.39
C ALA A 15 5.84 -3.94 -0.86
N ILE A 16 6.48 -3.31 -1.83
CA ILE A 16 5.84 -2.96 -3.11
C ILE A 16 5.42 -4.23 -3.84
N LEU A 17 6.28 -5.21 -3.91
CA LEU A 17 6.01 -6.47 -4.59
C LEU A 17 4.82 -7.21 -3.96
N LEU A 18 4.78 -7.30 -2.64
CA LEU A 18 3.67 -7.95 -1.93
C LEU A 18 2.36 -7.16 -2.08
N ALA A 19 2.44 -5.84 -2.05
CA ALA A 19 1.27 -4.99 -2.30
C ALA A 19 0.78 -5.15 -3.74
N GLU A 20 1.69 -5.18 -4.71
CA GLU A 20 1.35 -5.39 -6.13
C GLU A 20 0.67 -6.74 -6.37
N GLY A 21 1.01 -7.73 -5.58
CA GLY A 21 0.37 -9.06 -5.66
C GLY A 21 -1.14 -9.01 -5.39
N GLN A 22 -1.64 -7.94 -4.78
CA GLN A 22 -3.06 -7.78 -4.49
C GLN A 22 -3.81 -6.97 -5.56
N LYS A 23 -3.11 -6.38 -6.52
CA LYS A 23 -3.71 -5.48 -7.53
C LYS A 23 -4.82 -6.14 -8.34
N SER A 24 -4.58 -7.34 -8.83
CA SER A 24 -5.52 -8.05 -9.67
C SER A 24 -6.83 -8.33 -8.94
N ALA A 25 -6.76 -8.77 -7.69
CA ALA A 25 -7.93 -9.04 -6.86
C ALA A 25 -8.70 -7.75 -6.56
N VAL A 26 -8.01 -6.68 -6.24
CA VAL A 26 -8.63 -5.39 -5.95
C VAL A 26 -9.28 -4.81 -7.20
N ALA A 27 -8.56 -4.77 -8.31
CA ALA A 27 -9.08 -4.24 -9.58
C ALA A 27 -10.23 -5.08 -10.13
N GLY A 28 -10.15 -6.39 -9.96
CA GLY A 28 -11.20 -7.32 -10.43
C GLY A 28 -12.49 -7.22 -9.64
N TYR A 29 -12.43 -6.79 -8.41
CA TYR A 29 -13.61 -6.63 -7.56
C TYR A 29 -14.51 -5.48 -8.04
N CYS A 30 -13.91 -4.36 -8.41
CA CYS A 30 -14.63 -3.13 -8.73
C CYS A 30 -15.65 -3.26 -9.87
N PRO A 31 -15.32 -3.86 -11.02
CA PRO A 31 -16.28 -3.98 -12.12
C PRO A 31 -17.55 -4.76 -11.74
N ASN A 32 -17.44 -5.74 -10.86
CA ASN A 32 -18.55 -6.59 -10.48
C ASN A 32 -19.39 -5.99 -9.35
N HIS A 33 -18.82 -5.12 -8.54
CA HIS A 33 -19.46 -4.61 -7.32
C HIS A 33 -19.72 -3.10 -7.33
N GLY A 34 -19.18 -2.39 -8.33
CA GLY A 34 -19.35 -0.93 -8.45
C GLY A 34 -18.56 -0.13 -7.40
N LYS A 35 -17.76 -0.79 -6.59
CA LYS A 35 -16.95 -0.17 -5.55
C LYS A 35 -15.68 -0.99 -5.32
N TRP A 36 -14.74 -0.41 -4.59
CA TRP A 36 -13.50 -1.10 -4.21
C TRP A 36 -13.77 -2.05 -3.05
N PRO A 37 -12.98 -3.14 -2.92
CA PRO A 37 -13.15 -4.05 -1.78
C PRO A 37 -12.81 -3.37 -0.46
N GLU A 38 -13.63 -3.59 0.55
CA GLU A 38 -13.49 -2.94 1.86
C GLU A 38 -12.30 -3.47 2.67
N ASN A 39 -11.95 -4.74 2.46
CA ASN A 39 -10.90 -5.40 3.23
C ASN A 39 -10.34 -6.61 2.46
N ASN A 40 -9.38 -7.29 3.05
CA ASN A 40 -8.73 -8.46 2.45
C ASN A 40 -9.76 -9.57 2.13
N ASP A 41 -10.67 -9.82 3.03
CA ASP A 41 -11.68 -10.86 2.86
C ASP A 41 -12.59 -10.57 1.65
N LYS A 42 -13.05 -9.34 1.52
CA LYS A 42 -13.88 -8.93 0.38
C LYS A 42 -13.10 -8.98 -0.93
N ALA A 43 -11.83 -8.67 -0.91
CA ALA A 43 -10.97 -8.78 -2.09
C ALA A 43 -10.67 -10.24 -2.46
N GLY A 44 -10.93 -11.17 -1.56
CA GLY A 44 -10.62 -12.58 -1.78
C GLY A 44 -9.14 -12.91 -1.64
N VAL A 45 -8.40 -12.12 -0.89
CA VAL A 45 -6.99 -12.36 -0.63
C VAL A 45 -6.76 -12.81 0.81
N ALA A 46 -5.57 -13.28 1.10
CA ALA A 46 -5.22 -13.76 2.43
C ALA A 46 -5.36 -12.66 3.50
N SER A 47 -5.50 -13.04 4.75
CA SER A 47 -5.56 -12.09 5.86
C SER A 47 -4.30 -11.23 5.91
N PRO A 48 -4.36 -9.98 6.39
CA PRO A 48 -3.20 -9.08 6.35
C PRO A 48 -1.92 -9.68 6.93
N SER A 49 -1.99 -10.36 8.05
CA SER A 49 -0.82 -10.96 8.70
C SER A 49 -0.31 -12.22 8.01
N ASP A 50 -1.06 -12.74 7.04
CA ASP A 50 -0.64 -13.89 6.21
C ASP A 50 0.06 -13.44 4.93
N ILE A 51 -0.04 -12.15 4.57
CA ILE A 51 0.69 -11.59 3.44
C ILE A 51 1.94 -10.92 4.01
N LYS A 52 2.96 -11.72 4.20
CA LYS A 52 4.19 -11.27 4.85
C LYS A 52 5.42 -11.79 4.13
N GLY A 53 6.55 -11.23 4.44
CA GLY A 53 7.83 -11.64 3.92
C GLY A 53 8.92 -11.38 4.93
N LYS A 54 10.16 -11.40 4.49
CA LYS A 54 11.34 -11.20 5.33
C LYS A 54 11.32 -9.80 5.98
N TYR A 55 10.88 -8.80 5.22
CA TYR A 55 10.91 -7.39 5.63
C TYR A 55 9.51 -6.81 5.87
N VAL A 56 8.46 -7.54 5.55
CA VAL A 56 7.08 -7.07 5.61
C VAL A 56 6.29 -7.86 6.63
N LYS A 57 5.61 -7.16 7.52
CA LYS A 57 4.79 -7.73 8.59
C LYS A 57 3.40 -8.08 8.11
N SER A 58 2.81 -7.21 7.30
CA SER A 58 1.42 -7.36 6.85
C SER A 58 1.12 -6.53 5.62
N VAL A 59 0.07 -6.91 4.89
CA VAL A 59 -0.46 -6.14 3.76
C VAL A 59 -1.97 -6.10 3.93
N THR A 60 -2.53 -4.91 4.03
CA THR A 60 -3.96 -4.68 4.30
C THR A 60 -4.64 -4.00 3.12
N VAL A 61 -5.79 -4.51 2.72
CA VAL A 61 -6.66 -3.87 1.73
C VAL A 61 -7.75 -3.10 2.50
N THR A 62 -7.94 -1.84 2.17
CA THR A 62 -9.00 -1.00 2.75
C THR A 62 -9.58 -0.09 1.67
N ASN A 63 -10.80 -0.35 1.25
CA ASN A 63 -11.50 0.42 0.21
C ASN A 63 -10.64 0.65 -1.04
N GLY A 64 -9.97 -0.41 -1.49
CA GLY A 64 -9.12 -0.36 -2.70
C GLY A 64 -7.75 0.25 -2.49
N VAL A 65 -7.36 0.53 -1.25
CA VAL A 65 -6.01 0.96 -0.89
C VAL A 65 -5.27 -0.23 -0.30
N VAL A 66 -4.11 -0.55 -0.85
CA VAL A 66 -3.28 -1.66 -0.37
C VAL A 66 -2.11 -1.07 0.41
N THR A 67 -2.07 -1.31 1.71
CA THR A 67 -1.04 -0.77 2.60
C THR A 67 -0.14 -1.88 3.12
N ALA A 68 1.15 -1.76 2.87
CA ALA A 68 2.15 -2.69 3.40
C ALA A 68 2.80 -2.07 4.63
N GLU A 69 2.91 -2.86 5.68
CA GLU A 69 3.59 -2.45 6.91
C GLU A 69 4.90 -3.23 7.05
N MET A 70 6.00 -2.50 7.28
CA MET A 70 7.31 -3.12 7.45
C MET A 70 7.38 -3.87 8.78
N ALA A 71 8.17 -4.91 8.82
CA ALA A 71 8.43 -5.64 10.04
C ALA A 71 9.12 -4.75 11.08
N SER A 72 9.03 -5.15 12.34
CA SER A 72 9.68 -4.43 13.45
C SER A 72 11.05 -5.00 13.81
N SER A 73 11.51 -6.02 13.05
CA SER A 73 12.84 -6.64 13.25
C SER A 73 13.43 -7.03 11.91
N ASN A 74 14.74 -7.13 11.84
CA ASN A 74 15.47 -7.54 10.63
C ASN A 74 15.31 -6.58 9.44
N VAL A 75 14.91 -5.34 9.70
CA VAL A 75 14.80 -4.29 8.68
C VAL A 75 15.62 -3.09 9.09
N ASN A 76 15.92 -2.24 8.12
CA ASN A 76 16.61 -0.99 8.38
C ASN A 76 15.78 -0.13 9.34
N LYS A 77 16.41 0.45 10.35
CA LYS A 77 15.71 1.23 11.39
C LYS A 77 14.92 2.41 10.84
N GLU A 78 15.30 2.92 9.68
CA GLU A 78 14.63 4.05 9.05
C GLU A 78 13.29 3.71 8.45
N ILE A 79 13.07 2.42 8.17
CA ILE A 79 11.78 1.94 7.64
C ILE A 79 11.06 0.99 8.59
N LYS A 80 11.67 0.68 9.72
CA LYS A 80 11.14 -0.25 10.71
C LYS A 80 9.73 0.17 11.15
N GLY A 81 8.77 -0.73 10.99
CA GLY A 81 7.37 -0.47 11.36
C GLY A 81 6.68 0.59 10.52
N LYS A 82 7.33 1.09 9.47
CA LYS A 82 6.74 2.11 8.60
C LYS A 82 5.82 1.48 7.57
N LYS A 83 4.97 2.29 6.97
CA LYS A 83 3.96 1.85 6.00
C LYS A 83 4.09 2.60 4.68
N LEU A 84 3.75 1.91 3.60
CA LEU A 84 3.53 2.53 2.30
C LEU A 84 2.22 2.02 1.74
N SER A 85 1.65 2.73 0.78
CA SER A 85 0.38 2.36 0.16
C SER A 85 0.47 2.33 -1.35
N LEU A 86 -0.29 1.41 -1.94
CA LEU A 86 -0.66 1.46 -3.35
C LEU A 86 -2.15 1.72 -3.39
N TRP A 87 -2.59 2.55 -4.31
CA TRP A 87 -4.02 2.84 -4.46
C TRP A 87 -4.39 2.97 -5.93
N ALA A 88 -5.62 2.59 -6.22
CA ALA A 88 -6.14 2.59 -7.59
C ALA A 88 -7.12 3.71 -7.79
N LYS A 89 -7.13 4.26 -8.99
CA LYS A 89 -8.15 5.21 -9.45
C LYS A 89 -8.67 4.74 -10.79
N ARG A 90 -9.99 4.75 -10.95
CA ARG A 90 -10.61 4.35 -12.22
C ARG A 90 -10.35 5.42 -13.28
N GLN A 91 -9.99 4.96 -14.46
CA GLN A 91 -9.82 5.80 -15.63
C GLN A 91 -10.81 5.30 -16.68
N ALA A 92 -11.02 6.06 -17.75
CA ALA A 92 -11.90 5.62 -18.83
C ALA A 92 -11.38 4.29 -19.41
N GLY A 93 -12.09 3.21 -19.11
CA GLY A 93 -11.77 1.87 -19.62
C GLY A 93 -10.61 1.15 -18.95
N SER A 94 -10.05 1.70 -17.87
CA SER A 94 -8.91 1.06 -17.18
C SER A 94 -8.80 1.49 -15.72
N VAL A 95 -7.79 0.97 -15.04
CA VAL A 95 -7.45 1.33 -13.67
C VAL A 95 -5.99 1.78 -13.62
N LYS A 96 -5.74 2.91 -13.02
CA LYS A 96 -4.39 3.42 -12.82
C LYS A 96 -3.99 3.26 -11.36
N TRP A 97 -2.79 2.76 -11.14
CA TRP A 97 -2.25 2.51 -9.80
C TRP A 97 -1.20 3.56 -9.44
N PHE A 98 -1.20 3.90 -8.17
CA PHE A 98 -0.25 4.86 -7.58
C PHE A 98 0.45 4.18 -6.40
N CYS A 99 1.64 4.64 -6.09
CA CYS A 99 2.44 4.13 -4.98
C CYS A 99 3.10 5.29 -4.25
N GLY A 100 3.00 5.32 -2.95
CA GLY A 100 3.60 6.39 -2.15
C GLY A 100 3.41 6.20 -0.66
N GLN A 101 3.44 7.29 0.07
CA GLN A 101 3.18 7.30 1.50
C GLN A 101 1.75 6.81 1.80
N PRO A 102 1.49 6.30 3.01
CA PRO A 102 0.16 5.79 3.35
C PRO A 102 -0.96 6.76 3.07
N VAL A 103 -2.01 6.26 2.45
CA VAL A 103 -3.24 7.01 2.17
C VAL A 103 -4.42 6.25 2.72
N LYS A 104 -5.56 6.92 2.86
CA LYS A 104 -6.82 6.29 3.23
C LYS A 104 -7.93 6.71 2.27
N ARG A 105 -8.91 5.87 2.15
CA ARG A 105 -10.11 6.11 1.35
C ARG A 105 -11.31 5.75 2.22
N THR A 106 -12.22 6.70 2.43
CA THR A 106 -13.45 6.45 3.15
C THR A 106 -14.48 5.81 2.20
N ALA A 107 -15.55 5.26 2.75
CA ALA A 107 -16.65 4.75 1.94
C ALA A 107 -17.25 5.84 1.05
N ALA A 108 -17.28 7.08 1.51
CA ALA A 108 -17.76 8.20 0.71
C ALA A 108 -16.80 8.55 -0.44
N ASP A 109 -15.51 8.39 -0.23
CA ASP A 109 -14.48 8.66 -1.24
C ASP A 109 -14.36 7.54 -2.26
N ASP A 110 -14.87 6.38 -1.95
CA ASP A 110 -14.81 5.18 -2.80
C ASP A 110 -15.47 5.44 -4.17
N ALA A 111 -16.59 6.12 -4.18
CA ALA A 111 -17.32 6.41 -5.42
C ALA A 111 -16.54 7.34 -6.36
N ASN A 112 -15.72 8.22 -5.80
CA ASN A 112 -14.95 9.22 -6.55
C ASN A 112 -13.49 8.84 -6.75
N ASP A 113 -13.06 7.71 -6.22
CA ASP A 113 -11.67 7.23 -6.25
C ASP A 113 -10.70 8.22 -5.61
N THR A 114 -11.18 9.08 -4.72
CA THR A 114 -10.31 10.02 -4.03
C THR A 114 -9.63 9.33 -2.85
N VAL A 115 -8.42 9.75 -2.55
CA VAL A 115 -7.69 9.30 -1.35
C VAL A 115 -7.11 10.53 -0.67
N ALA A 116 -6.85 10.41 0.62
CA ALA A 116 -6.20 11.47 1.38
C ALA A 116 -4.99 10.86 2.10
N ALA A 117 -4.00 11.68 2.41
CA ALA A 117 -2.87 11.22 3.21
C ALA A 117 -3.39 10.67 4.54
N ASP A 118 -2.85 9.55 4.98
CA ASP A 118 -3.22 8.99 6.26
C ASP A 118 -2.49 9.76 7.37
N THR A 119 -3.20 10.66 8.00
CA THR A 119 -2.66 11.52 9.06
C THR A 119 -2.84 10.93 10.45
N ALA A 120 -3.58 9.83 10.56
CA ALA A 120 -3.85 9.20 11.86
C ALA A 120 -2.61 8.56 12.46
N ASP A 121 -1.64 8.18 11.64
CA ASP A 121 -0.40 7.53 12.08
C ASP A 121 0.81 8.17 11.38
N THR A 122 1.14 9.38 11.78
CA THR A 122 2.27 10.10 11.19
C THR A 122 3.61 9.44 11.51
N ALA A 123 3.72 8.80 12.67
CA ALA A 123 4.94 8.10 13.08
C ALA A 123 5.17 6.81 12.27
N GLY A 124 4.08 6.17 11.81
CA GLY A 124 4.16 4.97 10.99
C GLY A 124 4.29 5.22 9.50
N LYS A 125 4.27 6.48 9.08
CA LYS A 125 4.35 6.84 7.67
C LYS A 125 5.81 6.80 7.19
N ILE A 126 6.09 6.03 6.15
CA ILE A 126 7.43 6.00 5.57
C ILE A 126 7.76 7.37 4.96
N GLU A 127 8.99 7.83 5.15
CA GLU A 127 9.41 9.09 4.56
C GLU A 127 9.65 8.93 3.06
N THR A 128 9.23 9.92 2.28
CA THR A 128 9.34 9.89 0.81
C THR A 128 10.79 9.65 0.35
N LYS A 129 11.76 10.18 1.06
CA LYS A 129 13.18 10.00 0.71
C LYS A 129 13.64 8.55 0.77
N HIS A 130 12.91 7.69 1.49
CA HIS A 130 13.23 6.26 1.59
C HIS A 130 12.45 5.41 0.56
N LEU A 131 11.58 6.03 -0.21
CA LEU A 131 10.84 5.34 -1.26
C LEU A 131 11.59 5.40 -2.59
N PRO A 132 11.49 4.36 -3.43
CA PRO A 132 12.05 4.43 -4.78
C PRO A 132 11.36 5.52 -5.59
N SER A 133 12.01 6.01 -6.62
CA SER A 133 11.47 7.10 -7.46
C SER A 133 10.13 6.76 -8.09
N THR A 134 9.87 5.47 -8.31
CA THR A 134 8.61 4.98 -8.88
C THR A 134 7.49 4.89 -7.86
N CYS A 135 7.76 5.16 -6.58
CA CYS A 135 6.79 5.05 -5.50
C CYS A 135 6.78 6.32 -4.64
N ARG A 136 6.56 7.47 -5.28
CA ARG A 136 6.52 8.78 -4.61
C ARG A 136 5.30 9.59 -5.05
N ASP A 137 4.22 8.90 -5.41
CA ASP A 137 2.99 9.57 -5.83
C ASP A 137 2.32 10.25 -4.65
N GLU A 138 1.70 11.37 -4.92
CA GLU A 138 0.91 12.08 -3.92
C GLU A 138 -0.56 11.63 -3.99
N PRO A 139 -1.33 11.78 -2.90
CA PRO A 139 -2.75 11.39 -2.90
C PRO A 139 -3.57 12.08 -4.00
N THR A 140 -3.18 13.26 -4.40
CA THR A 140 -3.86 14.04 -5.45
C THR A 140 -3.45 13.67 -6.87
N ALA A 141 -2.48 12.77 -7.03
CA ALA A 141 -2.02 12.33 -8.36
C ALA A 141 -3.18 11.72 -9.17
N LYS A 142 -3.15 11.94 -10.46
CA LYS A 142 -4.21 11.48 -11.37
C LYS A 142 -3.68 10.61 -12.51
#